data_0ac91322ad4dadc3fe35b0245d41b88f
#
_entry.id   0ac91322ad4dadc3fe35b0245d41b88f
#
_cell.length_a   1.000
_cell.length_b   1.000
_cell.length_c   1.000
_cell.angle_alpha   90.00
_cell.angle_beta   90.00
_cell.angle_gamma   90.00
#
_symmetry.space_group_name_H-M   'P 1'
#
loop_
_entity.id
_entity.type
_entity.pdbx_description
1 polymer ?
#
loop_
_entity_poly.entity_id
_entity_poly.type
_entity_poly.pdbx_seq_one_letter_code
_entity_poly.pdbx_strand_id
1 'polypeptide(L)'
;GGRAHDIARGYAVKRQAFGKPLIDHEGVGFMLADNLIDLKQSELMIDWCAGVLDSGAPGIIESSMTKVAVSEALWRIADRCVQVMGGTGVSGDTVVEQIFREIRAFRIYDGPTEVHKWSLAKAIGRAHPGDVP
;
A
#
# COMPACT_ATOMS: atom_id res chain seq x y z
N GLY A 1 5.11 1.56 -4.46
CA GLY A 1 4.52 0.20 -4.34
C GLY A 1 4.78 -0.63 -5.59
N GLY A 2 4.31 -0.18 -6.76
CA GLY A 2 4.42 -0.94 -8.01
C GLY A 2 5.84 -1.38 -8.36
N ARG A 3 6.81 -0.47 -8.31
CA ARG A 3 8.22 -0.81 -8.58
C ARG A 3 8.78 -1.92 -7.66
N ALA A 4 8.47 -1.86 -6.37
CA ALA A 4 8.90 -2.90 -5.43
C ALA A 4 8.25 -4.25 -5.74
N HIS A 5 6.96 -4.25 -6.06
CA HIS A 5 6.23 -5.44 -6.50
C HIS A 5 6.85 -6.06 -7.74
N ASP A 6 7.17 -5.29 -8.78
CA ASP A 6 7.75 -5.79 -10.02
C ASP A 6 9.13 -6.43 -9.80
N ILE A 7 9.96 -5.82 -8.94
CA ILE A 7 11.27 -6.37 -8.57
C ILE A 7 11.09 -7.68 -7.81
N ALA A 8 10.23 -7.73 -6.79
CA ALA A 8 9.98 -8.93 -5.99
C ALA A 8 9.39 -10.07 -6.85
N ARG A 9 8.45 -9.76 -7.75
CA ARG A 9 7.91 -10.72 -8.73
C ARG A 9 9.00 -11.25 -9.64
N GLY A 10 9.82 -10.36 -10.21
CA GLY A 10 10.93 -10.74 -11.08
C GLY A 10 11.95 -11.62 -10.37
N TYR A 11 12.22 -11.36 -9.10
CA TYR A 11 13.06 -12.22 -8.26
C TYR A 11 12.41 -13.60 -8.03
N ALA A 12 11.13 -13.64 -7.64
CA ALA A 12 10.41 -14.87 -7.35
C ALA A 12 10.30 -15.82 -8.56
N VAL A 13 10.19 -15.27 -9.76
CA VAL A 13 10.16 -16.06 -11.01
C VAL A 13 11.52 -16.72 -11.30
N LYS A 14 12.62 -16.06 -10.98
CA LYS A 14 13.98 -16.53 -11.30
C LYS A 14 14.59 -17.41 -10.21
N ARG A 15 14.32 -17.10 -8.94
CA ARG A 15 14.92 -17.77 -7.79
C ARG A 15 14.36 -19.17 -7.62
N GLN A 16 15.23 -20.17 -7.62
CA GLN A 16 14.89 -21.56 -7.34
C GLN A 16 15.07 -21.87 -5.87
N ALA A 17 14.10 -22.53 -5.25
CA ALA A 17 14.15 -23.06 -3.89
C ALA A 17 13.24 -24.28 -3.77
N PHE A 18 13.69 -25.30 -3.06
CA PHE A 18 12.92 -26.55 -2.86
C PHE A 18 12.46 -27.18 -4.18
N GLY A 19 13.31 -27.15 -5.20
CA GLY A 19 13.10 -27.83 -6.48
C GLY A 19 12.20 -27.12 -7.49
N LYS A 20 11.77 -25.88 -7.22
CA LYS A 20 10.94 -25.08 -8.14
C LYS A 20 11.15 -23.57 -7.96
N PRO A 21 10.71 -22.72 -8.92
CA PRO A 21 10.74 -21.26 -8.73
C PRO A 21 9.97 -20.82 -7.48
N LEU A 22 10.44 -19.75 -6.83
CA LEU A 22 9.76 -19.23 -5.62
C LEU A 22 8.28 -18.89 -5.88
N ILE A 23 7.96 -18.36 -7.06
CA ILE A 23 6.58 -17.99 -7.42
C ILE A 23 5.60 -19.17 -7.38
N ASP A 24 6.09 -20.39 -7.58
CA ASP A 24 5.29 -21.62 -7.59
C ASP A 24 5.00 -22.18 -6.18
N HIS A 25 5.53 -21.53 -5.14
CA HIS A 25 5.17 -21.79 -3.74
C HIS A 25 3.95 -20.94 -3.38
N GLU A 26 2.87 -21.60 -2.93
CA GLU A 26 1.59 -20.93 -2.64
C GLU A 26 1.74 -19.71 -1.74
N GLY A 27 2.52 -19.81 -0.65
CA GLY A 27 2.73 -18.70 0.27
C GLY A 27 3.37 -17.47 -0.38
N VAL A 28 4.28 -17.68 -1.33
CA VAL A 28 4.88 -16.58 -2.12
C VAL A 28 3.88 -16.02 -3.12
N GLY A 29 3.15 -16.92 -3.80
CA GLY A 29 2.10 -16.53 -4.75
C GLY A 29 1.02 -15.67 -4.07
N PHE A 30 0.58 -16.04 -2.87
CA PHE A 30 -0.42 -15.29 -2.10
C PHE A 30 0.07 -13.88 -1.72
N MET A 31 1.31 -13.73 -1.27
CA MET A 31 1.88 -12.42 -0.98
C MET A 31 1.91 -11.50 -2.21
N LEU A 32 2.23 -12.05 -3.38
CA LEU A 32 2.23 -11.27 -4.62
C LEU A 32 0.82 -10.96 -5.12
N ALA A 33 -0.13 -11.86 -4.94
CA ALA A 33 -1.55 -11.61 -5.23
C ALA A 33 -2.12 -10.50 -4.34
N ASP A 34 -1.84 -10.55 -3.03
CA ASP A 34 -2.23 -9.50 -2.08
C ASP A 34 -1.63 -8.13 -2.46
N ASN A 35 -0.38 -8.11 -2.94
CA ASN A 35 0.23 -6.87 -3.43
C ASN A 35 -0.53 -6.30 -4.63
N LEU A 36 -0.95 -7.15 -5.56
CA LEU A 36 -1.71 -6.72 -6.74
C LEU A 36 -3.07 -6.13 -6.33
N ILE A 37 -3.74 -6.74 -5.36
CA ILE A 37 -5.01 -6.26 -4.81
C ILE A 37 -4.80 -4.89 -4.13
N ASP A 38 -3.82 -4.78 -3.23
CA ASP A 38 -3.50 -3.53 -2.53
C ASP A 38 -3.13 -2.39 -3.50
N LEU A 39 -2.40 -2.71 -4.59
CA LEU A 39 -2.06 -1.74 -5.64
C LEU A 39 -3.31 -1.24 -6.35
N LYS A 40 -4.19 -2.15 -6.78
CA LYS A 40 -5.42 -1.77 -7.49
C LYS A 40 -6.35 -0.96 -6.61
N GLN A 41 -6.53 -1.34 -5.35
CA GLN A 41 -7.33 -0.56 -4.40
C GLN A 41 -6.74 0.84 -4.18
N SER A 42 -5.41 0.95 -4.09
CA SER A 42 -4.73 2.24 -3.95
C SER A 42 -4.96 3.15 -5.16
N GLU A 43 -4.84 2.62 -6.38
CA GLU A 43 -5.13 3.36 -7.62
C GLU A 43 -6.56 3.89 -7.63
N LEU A 44 -7.54 3.02 -7.36
CA LEU A 44 -8.95 3.41 -7.35
C LEU A 44 -9.26 4.48 -6.29
N MET A 45 -8.65 4.40 -5.12
CA MET A 45 -8.81 5.41 -4.07
C MET A 45 -8.21 6.76 -4.49
N ILE A 46 -7.06 6.76 -5.15
CA ILE A 46 -6.41 7.98 -5.64
C ILE A 46 -7.27 8.62 -6.74
N ASP A 47 -7.70 7.84 -7.73
CA ASP A 47 -8.52 8.33 -8.84
C ASP A 47 -9.86 8.90 -8.34
N TRP A 48 -10.50 8.21 -7.40
CA TRP A 48 -11.73 8.70 -6.77
C TRP A 48 -11.51 10.04 -6.05
N CYS A 49 -10.47 10.14 -5.22
CA CYS A 49 -10.16 11.37 -4.50
C CYS A 49 -9.83 12.51 -5.46
N ALA A 50 -9.04 12.24 -6.49
CA ALA A 50 -8.72 13.22 -7.52
C ALA A 50 -9.99 13.72 -8.22
N GLY A 51 -10.90 12.83 -8.62
CA GLY A 51 -12.17 13.20 -9.23
C GLY A 51 -13.06 14.08 -8.35
N VAL A 52 -13.07 13.83 -7.03
CA VAL A 52 -13.79 14.70 -6.08
C VAL A 52 -13.17 16.10 -6.04
N LEU A 53 -11.84 16.19 -5.94
CA LEU A 53 -11.14 17.48 -5.93
C LEU A 53 -11.31 18.25 -7.24
N ASP A 54 -11.23 17.57 -8.37
CA ASP A 54 -11.41 18.16 -9.70
C ASP A 54 -12.86 18.71 -9.92
N SER A 55 -13.84 18.16 -9.21
CA SER A 55 -15.21 18.70 -9.21
C SER A 55 -15.36 20.03 -8.45
N GLY A 56 -14.31 20.49 -7.78
CA GLY A 56 -14.30 21.69 -6.94
C GLY A 56 -14.80 21.46 -5.50
N ALA A 57 -15.05 20.21 -5.11
CA ALA A 57 -15.41 19.88 -3.72
C ALA A 57 -14.18 19.98 -2.78
N PRO A 58 -14.38 20.27 -1.49
CA PRO A 58 -13.27 20.40 -0.53
C PRO A 58 -12.41 19.13 -0.37
N GLY A 59 -12.98 17.95 -0.53
CA GLY A 59 -12.29 16.66 -0.53
C GLY A 59 -11.55 16.31 0.78
N ILE A 60 -11.94 16.88 1.92
CA ILE A 60 -11.23 16.71 3.21
C ILE A 60 -11.35 15.27 3.70
N ILE A 61 -12.54 14.70 3.62
CA ILE A 61 -12.83 13.32 4.04
C ILE A 61 -12.15 12.34 3.08
N GLU A 62 -12.33 12.56 1.79
CA GLU A 62 -11.79 11.75 0.71
C GLU A 62 -10.25 11.71 0.75
N SER A 63 -9.62 12.87 0.95
CA SER A 63 -8.16 12.96 1.11
C SER A 63 -7.67 12.21 2.35
N SER A 64 -8.38 12.32 3.48
CA SER A 64 -8.05 11.61 4.70
C SER A 64 -8.19 10.09 4.52
N MET A 65 -9.29 9.62 3.90
CA MET A 65 -9.51 8.20 3.60
C MET A 65 -8.44 7.66 2.67
N THR A 66 -8.16 8.37 1.58
CA THR A 66 -7.16 7.98 0.57
C THR A 66 -5.77 7.92 1.19
N LYS A 67 -5.38 8.94 1.95
CA LYS A 67 -4.07 8.96 2.62
C LYS A 67 -3.88 7.76 3.54
N VAL A 68 -4.84 7.44 4.38
CA VAL A 68 -4.78 6.26 5.26
C VAL A 68 -4.72 4.97 4.45
N ALA A 69 -5.66 4.76 3.53
CA ALA A 69 -5.76 3.52 2.75
C ALA A 69 -4.48 3.26 1.97
N VAL A 70 -3.97 4.27 1.24
CA VAL A 70 -2.80 4.13 0.38
C VAL A 70 -1.52 3.96 1.19
N SER A 71 -1.29 4.75 2.25
CA SER A 71 -0.06 4.64 3.04
C SER A 71 0.05 3.29 3.75
N GLU A 72 -1.06 2.75 4.27
CA GLU A 72 -1.09 1.43 4.90
C GLU A 72 -0.92 0.31 3.86
N ALA A 73 -1.52 0.42 2.68
CA ALA A 73 -1.35 -0.54 1.59
C ALA A 73 0.11 -0.57 1.09
N LEU A 74 0.71 0.59 0.86
CA LEU A 74 2.10 0.69 0.41
C LEU A 74 3.08 0.08 1.42
N TRP A 75 2.81 0.26 2.71
CA TRP A 75 3.60 -0.39 3.77
C TRP A 75 3.51 -1.91 3.68
N ARG A 76 2.30 -2.48 3.59
CA ARG A 76 2.11 -3.94 3.45
C ARG A 76 2.78 -4.49 2.20
N ILE A 77 2.69 -3.76 1.07
CA ILE A 77 3.33 -4.15 -0.20
C ILE A 77 4.84 -4.21 -0.02
N ALA A 78 5.44 -3.17 0.57
CA ALA A 78 6.89 -3.12 0.77
C ALA A 78 7.37 -4.24 1.70
N ASP A 79 6.67 -4.50 2.78
CA ASP A 79 6.95 -5.58 3.73
C ASP A 79 6.94 -6.95 3.05
N ARG A 80 5.87 -7.25 2.28
CA ARG A 80 5.78 -8.52 1.52
C ARG A 80 6.88 -8.63 0.47
N CYS A 81 7.25 -7.53 -0.20
CA CYS A 81 8.34 -7.56 -1.18
C CYS A 81 9.68 -7.92 -0.55
N VAL A 82 10.00 -7.35 0.62
CA VAL A 82 11.18 -7.72 1.40
C VAL A 82 11.11 -9.20 1.80
N GLN A 83 9.97 -9.65 2.29
CA GLN A 83 9.77 -11.05 2.72
C GLN A 83 9.96 -12.04 1.56
N VAL A 84 9.38 -11.77 0.39
CA VAL A 84 9.54 -12.60 -0.82
C VAL A 84 11.00 -12.71 -1.25
N MET A 85 11.76 -11.62 -1.12
CA MET A 85 13.16 -11.57 -1.55
C MET A 85 14.14 -12.08 -0.47
N GLY A 86 13.68 -12.29 0.76
CA GLY A 86 14.51 -12.80 1.85
C GLY A 86 15.76 -11.96 2.10
N GLY A 87 16.93 -12.58 2.21
CA GLY A 87 18.21 -11.88 2.44
C GLY A 87 18.51 -10.79 1.41
N THR A 88 18.17 -10.99 0.14
CA THR A 88 18.29 -9.96 -0.92
C THR A 88 17.37 -8.77 -0.66
N GLY A 89 16.19 -8.99 -0.07
CA GLY A 89 15.22 -7.94 0.24
C GLY A 89 15.64 -6.99 1.36
N VAL A 90 16.52 -7.43 2.25
CA VAL A 90 17.07 -6.61 3.36
C VAL A 90 18.47 -6.09 3.09
N SER A 91 19.07 -6.44 1.95
CA SER A 91 20.37 -5.94 1.51
C SER A 91 20.22 -4.71 0.63
N GLY A 92 21.32 -3.96 0.45
CA GLY A 92 21.40 -2.85 -0.48
C GLY A 92 21.52 -3.25 -1.96
N ASP A 93 21.40 -4.55 -2.29
CA ASP A 93 21.57 -5.06 -3.66
C ASP A 93 20.43 -4.62 -4.59
N THR A 94 19.29 -4.31 -4.03
CA THR A 94 18.14 -3.76 -4.76
C THR A 94 17.54 -2.55 -4.05
N VAL A 95 16.74 -1.75 -4.77
CA VAL A 95 16.05 -0.59 -4.20
C VAL A 95 14.88 -0.98 -3.26
N VAL A 96 14.56 -2.26 -3.10
CA VAL A 96 13.40 -2.70 -2.31
C VAL A 96 13.59 -2.39 -0.83
N GLU A 97 14.77 -2.60 -0.27
CA GLU A 97 15.10 -2.22 1.12
C GLU A 97 14.94 -0.71 1.34
N GLN A 98 15.45 0.10 0.42
CA GLN A 98 15.30 1.54 0.48
C GLN A 98 13.83 1.97 0.43
N ILE A 99 13.04 1.40 -0.47
CA ILE A 99 11.60 1.66 -0.58
C ILE A 99 10.91 1.30 0.74
N PHE A 100 11.24 0.16 1.34
CA PHE A 100 10.68 -0.28 2.62
C PHE A 100 10.94 0.76 3.73
N ARG A 101 12.17 1.24 3.88
CA ARG A 101 12.51 2.27 4.87
C ARG A 101 11.79 3.60 4.62
N GLU A 102 11.73 4.05 3.38
CA GLU A 102 11.13 5.33 3.02
C GLU A 102 9.60 5.32 3.18
N ILE A 103 8.94 4.24 2.74
CA ILE A 103 7.49 4.10 2.83
C ILE A 103 7.01 4.09 4.29
N ARG A 104 7.83 3.62 5.24
CA ARG A 104 7.45 3.64 6.65
C ARG A 104 7.09 5.04 7.13
N ALA A 105 7.75 6.06 6.62
CA ALA A 105 7.51 7.45 6.98
C ALA A 105 6.16 7.98 6.46
N PHE A 106 5.58 7.42 5.39
CA PHE A 106 4.28 7.82 4.85
C PHE A 106 3.11 7.63 5.82
N ARG A 107 3.29 6.78 6.83
CA ARG A 107 2.32 6.60 7.91
C ARG A 107 2.44 7.66 9.01
N ILE A 108 3.43 8.55 8.93
CA ILE A 108 3.78 9.51 9.97
C ILE A 108 3.63 10.97 9.49
N TYR A 109 4.29 11.35 8.39
CA TYR A 109 4.24 12.73 7.92
C TYR A 109 2.95 13.06 7.16
N ASP A 110 2.71 14.35 6.94
CA ASP A 110 1.47 14.88 6.35
C ASP A 110 0.21 14.41 7.07
N GLY A 111 0.32 14.30 8.39
CA GLY A 111 -0.68 13.74 9.28
C GLY A 111 -0.53 12.23 9.47
N PRO A 112 -0.20 11.78 10.69
CA PRO A 112 -0.18 10.35 11.01
C PRO A 112 -1.52 9.67 10.73
N THR A 113 -1.47 8.37 10.45
CA THR A 113 -2.67 7.53 10.24
C THR A 113 -3.73 7.77 11.32
N GLU A 114 -3.32 7.89 12.57
CA GLU A 114 -4.20 8.10 13.73
C GLU A 114 -4.90 9.47 13.68
N VAL A 115 -4.21 10.51 13.24
CA VAL A 115 -4.79 11.87 13.09
C VAL A 115 -5.87 11.89 12.01
N HIS A 116 -5.62 11.26 10.87
CA HIS A 116 -6.64 11.13 9.83
C HIS A 116 -7.82 10.29 10.27
N LYS A 117 -7.59 9.16 10.94
CA LYS A 117 -8.67 8.32 11.51
C LYS A 117 -9.50 9.09 12.53
N TRP A 118 -8.87 9.92 13.38
CA TRP A 118 -9.58 10.76 14.32
C TRP A 118 -10.44 11.82 13.64
N SER A 119 -9.92 12.45 12.58
CA SER A 119 -10.70 13.39 11.75
C SER A 119 -11.94 12.71 11.13
N LEU A 120 -11.77 11.52 10.58
CA LEU A 120 -12.86 10.73 10.02
C LEU A 120 -13.89 10.33 11.09
N ALA A 121 -13.44 9.88 12.25
CA ALA A 121 -14.34 9.54 13.36
C ALA A 121 -15.20 10.74 13.82
N LYS A 122 -14.62 11.94 13.83
CA LYS A 122 -15.39 13.17 14.11
C LYS A 122 -16.42 13.48 13.04
N ALA A 123 -16.08 13.26 11.77
CA ALA A 123 -17.03 13.47 10.67
C ALA A 123 -18.20 12.48 10.77
N ILE A 124 -17.92 11.20 11.03
CA ILE A 124 -18.95 10.16 11.26
C ILE A 124 -19.87 10.54 12.42
N GLY A 125 -19.30 11.02 13.54
CA GLY A 125 -20.10 11.40 14.73
C GLY A 125 -20.98 12.64 14.52
N ARG A 126 -20.76 13.43 13.46
CA ARG A 126 -21.55 14.61 13.10
C ARG A 126 -22.55 14.36 11.97
N ALA A 127 -22.40 13.25 11.26
CA ALA A 127 -23.28 12.88 10.16
C ALA A 127 -24.68 12.50 10.69
N HIS A 128 -25.74 12.88 9.97
CA HIS A 128 -27.09 12.43 10.28
C HIS A 128 -27.33 11.02 9.71
N PRO A 129 -28.29 10.25 10.28
CA PRO A 129 -28.67 8.96 9.72
C PRO A 129 -29.08 9.11 8.24
N GLY A 130 -28.33 8.48 7.34
CA GLY A 130 -28.53 8.58 5.87
C GLY A 130 -27.44 9.37 5.15
N ASP A 131 -26.66 10.19 5.84
CA ASP A 131 -25.48 10.84 5.29
C ASP A 131 -24.28 9.88 5.44
N VAL A 132 -24.00 9.11 4.40
CA VAL A 132 -22.71 8.39 4.31
C VAL A 132 -21.71 9.38 3.75
N PRO A 133 -20.64 9.71 4.50
CA PRO A 133 -19.58 10.56 3.97
C PRO A 133 -18.85 9.86 2.82
#